data_eb390caff8235adede488d38a0719c74
#
_entry.id   eb390caff8235adede488d38a0719c74
#
_cell.length_a   1.000
_cell.length_b   1.000
_cell.length_c   1.000
_cell.angle_alpha   90.00
_cell.angle_beta   90.00
_cell.angle_gamma   90.00
#
_symmetry.space_group_name_H-M   'P 1'
#
loop_
_entity.id
_entity.type
_entity.pdbx_description
1 polymer ?
#
loop_
_entity_poly.entity_id
_entity_poly.type
_entity_poly.pdbx_seq_one_letter_code
_entity_poly.pdbx_strand_id
1 'polypeptide(L)'
;MLERARARCGKAGLRNVQFVRGDAENLPFDDAQFEGLVTRLAVHHFANPQRAFDEMFRVLRPGGTCVVVDVVSSEDAGESSLQNAIERLRDPSHVRMLPASELGACVSRAGFNDLQNTTWDKSREFEEWIAIVSDPMRAEPVRTVVRALANAGRTAGMGLSIKESQVVFFHRWYLVRATKPTIDDKPE
;
A
#
# COMPACT_ATOMS: atom_id res chain seq x y z
N MET A 1 -5.49 -2.94 -16.36
CA MET A 1 -5.45 -3.78 -15.14
C MET A 1 -6.59 -4.81 -15.10
N LEU A 2 -7.86 -4.43 -15.19
CA LEU A 2 -9.01 -5.35 -15.13
C LEU A 2 -8.99 -6.47 -16.18
N GLU A 3 -8.56 -6.20 -17.41
CA GLU A 3 -8.44 -7.23 -18.46
C GLU A 3 -7.44 -8.34 -18.10
N ARG A 4 -6.29 -7.96 -17.54
CA ARG A 4 -5.29 -8.93 -17.05
C ARG A 4 -5.86 -9.77 -15.89
N ALA A 5 -6.62 -9.15 -14.98
CA ALA A 5 -7.28 -9.87 -13.90
C ALA A 5 -8.32 -10.86 -14.42
N ARG A 6 -9.17 -10.45 -15.37
CA ARG A 6 -10.15 -11.34 -16.05
C ARG A 6 -9.46 -12.53 -16.71
N ALA A 7 -8.38 -12.27 -17.46
CA ALA A 7 -7.64 -13.33 -18.13
C ALA A 7 -7.03 -14.33 -17.14
N ARG A 8 -6.50 -13.86 -16.00
CA ARG A 8 -5.93 -14.73 -14.95
C ARG A 8 -7.00 -15.57 -14.26
N CYS A 9 -8.14 -14.96 -13.90
CA CYS A 9 -9.26 -15.70 -13.29
C CYS A 9 -9.84 -16.73 -14.26
N GLY A 10 -9.99 -16.40 -15.55
CA GLY A 10 -10.42 -17.33 -16.57
C GLY A 10 -9.47 -18.54 -16.72
N LYS A 11 -8.16 -18.29 -16.77
CA LYS A 11 -7.15 -19.39 -16.78
C LYS A 11 -7.17 -20.26 -15.53
N ALA A 12 -7.52 -19.67 -14.37
CA ALA A 12 -7.64 -20.39 -13.10
C ALA A 12 -9.01 -21.06 -12.91
N GLY A 13 -9.93 -20.97 -13.87
CA GLY A 13 -11.26 -21.55 -13.79
C GLY A 13 -12.19 -20.89 -12.76
N LEU A 14 -11.86 -19.69 -12.27
CA LEU A 14 -12.66 -18.97 -11.27
C LEU A 14 -13.89 -18.35 -11.94
N ARG A 15 -15.10 -18.74 -11.51
CA ARG A 15 -16.39 -18.26 -12.05
C ARG A 15 -17.17 -17.36 -11.10
N ASN A 16 -16.73 -17.26 -9.85
CA ASN A 16 -17.37 -16.48 -8.78
C ASN A 16 -16.73 -15.10 -8.58
N VAL A 17 -16.07 -14.55 -9.61
CA VAL A 17 -15.40 -13.25 -9.55
C VAL A 17 -16.09 -12.26 -10.46
N GLN A 18 -16.47 -11.11 -9.91
CA GLN A 18 -16.95 -9.95 -10.65
C GLN A 18 -15.88 -8.87 -10.71
N PHE A 19 -15.81 -8.18 -11.85
CA PHE A 19 -14.85 -7.10 -12.06
C PHE A 19 -15.61 -5.80 -12.28
N VAL A 20 -15.53 -4.92 -11.30
CA VAL A 20 -16.16 -3.60 -11.33
C VAL A 20 -15.09 -2.53 -11.45
N ARG A 21 -15.29 -1.58 -12.35
CA ARG A 21 -14.46 -0.37 -12.43
C ARG A 21 -15.02 0.66 -11.47
N GLY A 22 -14.18 1.20 -10.60
CA GLY A 22 -14.57 2.21 -9.63
C GLY A 22 -13.36 3.00 -9.13
N ASP A 23 -13.65 4.02 -8.35
CA ASP A 23 -12.68 4.79 -7.58
C ASP A 23 -12.76 4.32 -6.13
N ALA A 24 -11.60 4.09 -5.50
CA ALA A 24 -11.55 3.67 -4.10
C ALA A 24 -12.06 4.75 -3.14
N GLU A 25 -11.99 6.02 -3.56
CA GLU A 25 -12.49 7.18 -2.81
C GLU A 25 -13.99 7.46 -3.06
N ASN A 26 -14.63 6.67 -3.93
CA ASN A 26 -16.06 6.70 -4.22
C ASN A 26 -16.49 5.36 -4.82
N LEU A 27 -16.62 4.36 -3.96
CA LEU A 27 -16.92 2.97 -4.37
C LEU A 27 -18.34 2.86 -4.93
N PRO A 28 -18.53 2.24 -6.12
CA PRO A 28 -19.85 2.10 -6.76
C PRO A 28 -20.65 0.92 -6.16
N PHE A 29 -20.78 0.91 -4.85
CA PHE A 29 -21.46 -0.13 -4.09
C PHE A 29 -22.35 0.50 -3.02
N ASP A 30 -23.41 -0.20 -2.64
CA ASP A 30 -24.33 0.22 -1.58
C ASP A 30 -23.69 0.09 -0.20
N ASP A 31 -24.27 0.79 0.78
CA ASP A 31 -23.91 0.68 2.18
C ASP A 31 -24.09 -0.76 2.68
N ALA A 32 -23.20 -1.23 3.53
CA ALA A 32 -23.30 -2.53 4.19
C ALA A 32 -23.51 -3.72 3.23
N GLN A 33 -22.86 -3.65 2.05
CA GLN A 33 -23.02 -4.68 1.01
C GLN A 33 -22.12 -5.90 1.26
N PHE A 34 -20.92 -5.73 1.86
CA PHE A 34 -19.91 -6.76 1.94
C PHE A 34 -19.64 -7.24 3.38
N GLU A 35 -19.32 -8.52 3.53
CA GLU A 35 -18.90 -9.13 4.80
C GLU A 35 -17.40 -8.95 5.07
N GLY A 36 -16.61 -8.84 4.01
CA GLY A 36 -15.17 -8.66 4.10
C GLY A 36 -14.62 -7.84 2.94
N LEU A 37 -13.56 -7.09 3.22
CA LEU A 37 -12.84 -6.28 2.25
C LEU A 37 -11.34 -6.49 2.42
N VAL A 38 -10.65 -6.61 1.30
CA VAL A 38 -9.18 -6.67 1.28
C VAL A 38 -8.64 -5.64 0.29
N THR A 39 -7.70 -4.82 0.75
CA THR A 39 -6.88 -4.00 -0.13
C THR A 39 -5.42 -4.37 0.01
N ARG A 40 -4.72 -4.47 -1.13
CA ARG A 40 -3.32 -4.88 -1.15
C ARG A 40 -2.54 -4.09 -2.18
N LEU A 41 -1.46 -3.43 -1.72
CA LEU A 41 -0.57 -2.62 -2.57
C LEU A 41 -1.34 -1.60 -3.42
N ALA A 42 -2.22 -0.84 -2.77
CA ALA A 42 -3.08 0.14 -3.43
C ALA A 42 -3.17 1.46 -2.66
N VAL A 43 -3.04 1.46 -1.33
CA VAL A 43 -3.22 2.67 -0.51
C VAL A 43 -2.23 3.77 -0.89
N HIS A 44 -0.99 3.40 -1.22
CA HIS A 44 0.03 4.35 -1.64
C HIS A 44 -0.23 5.03 -3.01
N HIS A 45 -1.30 4.63 -3.71
CA HIS A 45 -1.81 5.27 -4.92
C HIS A 45 -3.03 6.17 -4.68
N PHE A 46 -3.64 6.16 -3.48
CA PHE A 46 -4.82 6.96 -3.20
C PHE A 46 -4.45 8.44 -3.01
N ALA A 47 -5.20 9.33 -3.64
CA ALA A 47 -5.04 10.77 -3.46
C ALA A 47 -5.51 11.22 -2.05
N ASN A 48 -6.59 10.61 -1.57
CA ASN A 48 -7.11 10.81 -0.23
C ASN A 48 -7.35 9.46 0.48
N PRO A 49 -6.33 8.90 1.15
CA PRO A 49 -6.47 7.62 1.84
C PRO A 49 -7.60 7.59 2.88
N GLN A 50 -7.83 8.69 3.61
CA GLN A 50 -8.91 8.73 4.60
C GLN A 50 -10.25 8.49 3.95
N ARG A 51 -10.55 9.19 2.85
CA ARG A 51 -11.81 8.99 2.11
C ARG A 51 -11.98 7.58 1.58
N ALA A 52 -10.89 6.95 1.13
CA ALA A 52 -10.94 5.56 0.71
C ALA A 52 -11.29 4.62 1.89
N PHE A 53 -10.73 4.86 3.09
CA PHE A 53 -11.09 4.09 4.29
C PHE A 53 -12.52 4.36 4.75
N ASP A 54 -13.02 5.59 4.63
CA ASP A 54 -14.43 5.92 4.93
C ASP A 54 -15.38 5.15 3.98
N GLU A 55 -15.03 5.04 2.70
CA GLU A 55 -15.79 4.24 1.73
C GLU A 55 -15.70 2.73 2.02
N MET A 56 -14.52 2.22 2.37
CA MET A 56 -14.35 0.84 2.80
C MET A 56 -15.20 0.52 4.03
N PHE A 57 -15.28 1.45 4.98
CA PHE A 57 -16.15 1.33 6.13
C PHE A 57 -17.63 1.36 5.75
N ARG A 58 -18.04 2.27 4.88
CA ARG A 58 -19.42 2.41 4.42
C ARG A 58 -19.96 1.12 3.80
N VAL A 59 -19.17 0.53 2.88
CA VAL A 59 -19.63 -0.65 2.11
C VAL A 59 -19.59 -1.96 2.89
N LEU A 60 -18.86 -2.02 4.03
CA LEU A 60 -18.86 -3.18 4.90
C LEU A 60 -20.10 -3.23 5.78
N ARG A 61 -20.62 -4.44 6.03
CA ARG A 61 -21.68 -4.70 7.02
C ARG A 61 -21.16 -4.47 8.44
N PRO A 62 -22.02 -4.13 9.40
CA PRO A 62 -21.70 -4.26 10.82
C PRO A 62 -21.12 -5.66 11.12
N GLY A 63 -20.04 -5.75 11.88
CA GLY A 63 -19.28 -6.98 12.12
C GLY A 63 -18.36 -7.42 10.96
N GLY A 64 -18.39 -6.73 9.82
CA GLY A 64 -17.55 -7.02 8.66
C GLY A 64 -16.06 -6.75 8.91
N THR A 65 -15.20 -7.53 8.26
CA THR A 65 -13.74 -7.45 8.41
C THR A 65 -13.09 -6.68 7.27
N CYS A 66 -12.22 -5.73 7.60
CA CYS A 66 -11.32 -5.06 6.67
C CYS A 66 -9.88 -5.56 6.86
N VAL A 67 -9.20 -5.91 5.79
CA VAL A 67 -7.78 -6.27 5.77
C VAL A 67 -7.04 -5.37 4.80
N VAL A 68 -6.03 -4.68 5.31
CA VAL A 68 -5.15 -3.81 4.53
C VAL A 68 -3.75 -4.38 4.54
N VAL A 69 -3.15 -4.56 3.38
CA VAL A 69 -1.74 -4.96 3.24
C VAL A 69 -1.06 -3.98 2.31
N ASP A 70 -0.13 -3.20 2.82
CA ASP A 70 0.61 -2.25 1.98
C ASP A 70 2.07 -2.09 2.43
N VAL A 71 2.85 -1.45 1.60
CA VAL A 71 4.17 -0.96 1.96
C VAL A 71 4.02 0.37 2.69
N VAL A 72 4.83 0.55 3.74
CA VAL A 72 4.80 1.76 4.55
C VAL A 72 6.16 2.45 4.55
N SER A 73 6.15 3.76 4.71
CA SER A 73 7.36 4.56 4.81
C SER A 73 7.90 4.58 6.25
N SER A 74 9.07 5.18 6.40
CA SER A 74 9.65 5.48 7.71
C SER A 74 8.71 6.38 8.54
N GLU A 75 8.75 6.22 9.86
CA GLU A 75 8.11 7.15 10.80
C GLU A 75 8.86 8.48 10.91
N ASP A 76 10.15 8.52 10.54
CA ASP A 76 10.89 9.78 10.41
C ASP A 76 10.43 10.53 9.16
N ALA A 77 10.01 11.77 9.32
CA ALA A 77 9.43 12.58 8.25
C ALA A 77 10.40 12.87 7.10
N GLY A 78 11.69 13.05 7.40
CA GLY A 78 12.73 13.31 6.40
C GLY A 78 13.02 12.06 5.56
N GLU A 79 13.20 10.92 6.23
CA GLU A 79 13.40 9.62 5.58
C GLU A 79 12.15 9.20 4.78
N SER A 80 10.95 9.40 5.32
CA SER A 80 9.68 9.16 4.62
C SER A 80 9.56 10.01 3.35
N SER A 81 9.91 11.29 3.42
CA SER A 81 9.88 12.20 2.27
C SER A 81 10.85 11.75 1.18
N LEU A 82 12.07 11.36 1.55
CA LEU A 82 13.10 10.88 0.62
C LEU A 82 12.67 9.56 -0.02
N GLN A 83 12.18 8.61 0.76
CA GLN A 83 11.65 7.33 0.27
C GLN A 83 10.52 7.53 -0.74
N ASN A 84 9.55 8.37 -0.42
CA ASN A 84 8.44 8.71 -1.33
C ASN A 84 8.90 9.44 -2.59
N ALA A 85 9.94 10.26 -2.52
CA ALA A 85 10.52 10.92 -3.70
C ALA A 85 11.14 9.89 -4.66
N ILE A 86 11.87 8.89 -4.14
CA ILE A 86 12.44 7.80 -4.94
C ILE A 86 11.33 6.98 -5.61
N GLU A 87 10.28 6.63 -4.87
CA GLU A 87 9.15 5.87 -5.42
C GLU A 87 8.41 6.64 -6.52
N ARG A 88 8.19 7.94 -6.37
CA ARG A 88 7.57 8.77 -7.42
C ARG A 88 8.42 8.88 -8.69
N LEU A 89 9.74 8.95 -8.55
CA LEU A 89 10.64 8.89 -9.70
C LEU A 89 10.50 7.57 -10.46
N ARG A 90 10.34 6.46 -9.74
CA ARG A 90 10.17 5.12 -10.29
C ARG A 90 8.79 4.91 -10.89
N ASP A 91 7.74 5.28 -10.17
CA ASP A 91 6.34 5.05 -10.53
C ASP A 91 5.54 6.35 -10.46
N PRO A 92 5.13 6.94 -11.61
CA PRO A 92 4.36 8.19 -11.63
C PRO A 92 2.97 8.06 -11.02
N SER A 93 2.45 6.84 -10.88
CA SER A 93 1.15 6.62 -10.22
C SER A 93 1.26 6.62 -8.70
N HIS A 94 2.49 6.59 -8.16
CA HIS A 94 2.74 6.65 -6.73
C HIS A 94 2.38 8.02 -6.17
N VAL A 95 1.47 8.04 -5.21
CA VAL A 95 1.11 9.25 -4.48
C VAL A 95 1.95 9.37 -3.21
N ARG A 96 1.74 8.46 -2.26
CA ARG A 96 2.47 8.48 -0.99
C ARG A 96 2.33 7.16 -0.22
N MET A 97 3.44 6.54 0.13
CA MET A 97 3.46 5.57 1.22
C MET A 97 3.28 6.30 2.56
N LEU A 98 2.29 5.91 3.32
CA LEU A 98 2.08 6.41 4.68
C LEU A 98 3.02 5.70 5.66
N PRO A 99 3.46 6.34 6.75
CA PRO A 99 3.98 5.63 7.91
C PRO A 99 2.94 4.64 8.46
N ALA A 100 3.38 3.58 9.13
CA ALA A 100 2.47 2.58 9.71
C ALA A 100 1.49 3.21 10.73
N SER A 101 1.97 4.14 11.54
CA SER A 101 1.17 4.92 12.49
C SER A 101 0.05 5.70 11.81
N GLU A 102 0.36 6.39 10.70
CA GLU A 102 -0.62 7.20 9.96
C GLU A 102 -1.64 6.30 9.24
N LEU A 103 -1.21 5.18 8.64
CA LEU A 103 -2.10 4.24 8.01
C LEU A 103 -3.07 3.62 9.04
N GLY A 104 -2.57 3.19 10.20
CA GLY A 104 -3.40 2.70 11.30
C GLY A 104 -4.38 3.76 11.81
N ALA A 105 -3.94 5.01 11.90
CA ALA A 105 -4.82 6.12 12.28
C ALA A 105 -5.94 6.39 11.25
N CYS A 106 -5.67 6.24 9.94
CA CYS A 106 -6.72 6.34 8.92
C CYS A 106 -7.79 5.26 9.10
N VAL A 107 -7.39 4.01 9.39
CA VAL A 107 -8.32 2.91 9.65
C VAL A 107 -9.17 3.21 10.89
N SER A 108 -8.54 3.65 11.99
CA SER A 108 -9.26 3.99 13.22
C SER A 108 -10.23 5.17 13.04
N ARG A 109 -9.80 6.24 12.36
CA ARG A 109 -10.65 7.41 12.09
C ARG A 109 -11.86 7.11 11.21
N ALA A 110 -11.77 6.10 10.33
CA ALA A 110 -12.91 5.64 9.55
C ALA A 110 -13.99 4.92 10.40
N GLY A 111 -13.68 4.62 11.67
CA GLY A 111 -14.61 4.00 12.62
C GLY A 111 -14.39 2.51 12.85
N PHE A 112 -13.33 1.92 12.29
CA PHE A 112 -12.97 0.52 12.57
C PHE A 112 -12.44 0.36 13.99
N ASN A 113 -12.73 -0.79 14.61
CA ASN A 113 -12.21 -1.23 15.91
C ASN A 113 -11.42 -2.54 15.77
N ASP A 114 -10.96 -3.09 16.92
CA ASP A 114 -10.21 -4.35 17.00
C ASP A 114 -9.00 -4.42 16.06
N LEU A 115 -8.26 -3.32 15.96
CA LEU A 115 -7.11 -3.24 15.08
C LEU A 115 -6.00 -4.20 15.54
N GLN A 116 -5.75 -5.21 14.73
CA GLN A 116 -4.61 -6.11 14.87
C GLN A 116 -3.66 -5.85 13.72
N ASN A 117 -2.40 -5.56 14.02
CA ASN A 117 -1.45 -5.24 12.99
C ASN A 117 -0.12 -5.97 13.17
N THR A 118 0.62 -6.08 12.08
CA THR A 118 1.99 -6.59 12.06
C THR A 118 2.79 -5.92 10.95
N THR A 119 4.10 -5.82 11.16
CA THR A 119 5.04 -5.34 10.17
C THR A 119 6.12 -6.37 9.92
N TRP A 120 6.64 -6.40 8.70
CA TRP A 120 7.84 -7.17 8.35
C TRP A 120 8.59 -6.48 7.24
N ASP A 121 9.90 -6.69 7.22
CA ASP A 121 10.76 -6.15 6.17
C ASP A 121 10.97 -7.22 5.09
N LYS A 122 10.78 -6.83 3.83
CA LYS A 122 11.08 -7.66 2.68
C LYS A 122 12.30 -7.10 1.98
N SER A 123 13.41 -7.83 2.05
CA SER A 123 14.65 -7.48 1.35
C SER A 123 14.43 -7.43 -0.16
N ARG A 124 15.10 -6.49 -0.80
CA ARG A 124 15.10 -6.26 -2.24
C ARG A 124 16.51 -6.03 -2.73
N GLU A 125 16.82 -6.57 -3.88
CA GLU A 125 17.94 -6.13 -4.69
C GLU A 125 17.48 -4.97 -5.59
N PHE A 126 18.30 -3.90 -5.62
CA PHE A 126 17.89 -2.67 -6.28
C PHE A 126 17.74 -2.84 -7.79
N GLU A 127 18.67 -3.55 -8.45
CA GLU A 127 18.61 -3.72 -9.90
C GLU A 127 17.38 -4.58 -10.33
N GLU A 128 17.03 -5.60 -9.55
CA GLU A 128 15.78 -6.36 -9.81
C GLU A 128 14.54 -5.48 -9.64
N TRP A 129 14.54 -4.60 -8.64
CA TRP A 129 13.40 -3.73 -8.36
C TRP A 129 13.23 -2.65 -9.43
N ILE A 130 14.33 -2.05 -9.92
CA ILE A 130 14.28 -1.02 -10.95
C ILE A 130 14.05 -1.59 -12.36
N ALA A 131 14.37 -2.86 -12.60
CA ALA A 131 14.20 -3.51 -13.89
C ALA A 131 12.73 -3.56 -14.39
N ILE A 132 11.76 -3.35 -13.49
CA ILE A 132 10.34 -3.23 -13.86
C ILE A 132 10.07 -1.95 -14.68
N VAL A 133 10.92 -0.93 -14.52
CA VAL A 133 10.83 0.33 -15.26
C VAL A 133 11.48 0.14 -16.63
N SER A 134 10.66 -0.01 -17.64
CA SER A 134 11.13 -0.24 -19.03
C SER A 134 11.68 1.02 -19.72
N ASP A 135 11.38 2.20 -19.20
CA ASP A 135 11.83 3.50 -19.73
C ASP A 135 13.20 3.88 -19.11
N PRO A 136 14.29 3.88 -19.91
CA PRO A 136 15.62 4.24 -19.43
C PRO A 136 15.69 5.68 -18.91
N MET A 137 14.97 6.63 -19.53
CA MET A 137 14.94 8.03 -19.11
C MET A 137 14.40 8.21 -17.69
N ARG A 138 13.65 7.24 -17.22
CA ARG A 138 13.16 7.18 -15.82
C ARG A 138 14.05 6.33 -14.93
N ALA A 139 14.51 5.19 -15.41
CA ALA A 139 15.30 4.27 -14.61
C ALA A 139 16.69 4.84 -14.23
N GLU A 140 17.39 5.52 -15.16
CA GLU A 140 18.74 6.04 -14.92
C GLU A 140 18.82 7.13 -13.83
N PRO A 141 17.94 8.12 -13.78
CA PRO A 141 17.92 9.08 -12.65
C PRO A 141 17.72 8.38 -11.29
N VAL A 142 16.86 7.37 -11.22
CA VAL A 142 16.65 6.60 -9.98
C VAL A 142 17.92 5.85 -9.60
N ARG A 143 18.60 5.19 -10.56
CA ARG A 143 19.89 4.52 -10.33
C ARG A 143 20.94 5.48 -9.79
N THR A 144 21.05 6.66 -10.39
CA THR A 144 22.02 7.69 -9.99
C THR A 144 21.76 8.13 -8.55
N VAL A 145 20.52 8.50 -8.21
CA VAL A 145 20.14 8.96 -6.89
C VAL A 145 20.36 7.87 -5.84
N VAL A 146 19.86 6.67 -6.08
CA VAL A 146 19.93 5.56 -5.12
C VAL A 146 21.37 5.13 -4.86
N ARG A 147 22.21 5.03 -5.89
CA ARG A 147 23.64 4.72 -5.72
C ARG A 147 24.39 5.81 -4.96
N ALA A 148 24.11 7.10 -5.25
CA ALA A 148 24.72 8.21 -4.52
C ALA A 148 24.34 8.18 -3.03
N LEU A 149 23.08 7.92 -2.71
CA LEU A 149 22.61 7.78 -1.33
C LEU A 149 23.27 6.60 -0.62
N ALA A 150 23.33 5.43 -1.26
CA ALA A 150 23.96 4.23 -0.70
C ALA A 150 25.47 4.46 -0.42
N ASN A 151 26.19 5.08 -1.37
CA ASN A 151 27.60 5.43 -1.19
C ASN A 151 27.82 6.45 -0.07
N ALA A 152 26.86 7.35 0.16
CA ALA A 152 26.89 8.31 1.26
C ALA A 152 26.42 7.73 2.61
N GLY A 153 26.12 6.43 2.67
CA GLY A 153 25.62 5.76 3.88
C GLY A 153 24.21 6.22 4.31
N ARG A 154 23.42 6.81 3.40
CA ARG A 154 22.05 7.26 3.68
C ARG A 154 21.07 6.10 3.52
N THR A 155 20.23 5.87 4.51
CA THR A 155 19.28 4.76 4.53
C THR A 155 18.03 5.00 3.74
N ALA A 156 17.68 6.26 3.50
CA ALA A 156 16.46 6.70 2.78
C ALA A 156 15.17 6.04 3.30
N GLY A 157 15.10 5.78 4.62
CA GLY A 157 13.94 5.13 5.26
C GLY A 157 13.71 3.67 4.87
N MET A 158 14.55 3.11 4.01
CA MET A 158 14.43 1.75 3.50
C MET A 158 15.65 0.85 3.78
N GLY A 159 16.54 1.27 4.69
CA GLY A 159 17.76 0.51 5.02
C GLY A 159 18.70 0.32 3.84
N LEU A 160 18.76 1.33 2.97
CA LEU A 160 19.62 1.32 1.78
C LEU A 160 21.06 1.10 2.16
N SER A 161 21.72 0.12 1.55
CA SER A 161 23.10 -0.26 1.85
C SER A 161 23.76 -0.96 0.67
N ILE A 162 25.09 -1.09 0.73
CA ILE A 162 25.86 -1.85 -0.26
C ILE A 162 26.29 -3.17 0.38
N LYS A 163 25.95 -4.29 -0.24
CA LYS A 163 26.38 -5.64 0.12
C LYS A 163 26.95 -6.33 -1.11
N GLU A 164 28.16 -6.86 -1.00
CA GLU A 164 28.83 -7.58 -2.11
C GLU A 164 28.79 -6.82 -3.45
N SER A 165 29.03 -5.50 -3.38
CA SER A 165 28.96 -4.55 -4.51
C SER A 165 27.57 -4.30 -5.09
N GLN A 166 26.51 -4.87 -4.50
CA GLN A 166 25.14 -4.65 -4.89
C GLN A 166 24.44 -3.69 -3.92
N VAL A 167 23.59 -2.85 -4.47
CA VAL A 167 22.71 -2.00 -3.66
C VAL A 167 21.50 -2.83 -3.24
N VAL A 168 21.28 -2.92 -1.93
CA VAL A 168 20.16 -3.63 -1.33
C VAL A 168 19.38 -2.70 -0.42
N PHE A 169 18.10 -2.98 -0.28
CA PHE A 169 17.20 -2.25 0.59
C PHE A 169 16.07 -3.17 1.05
N PHE A 170 15.15 -2.68 1.87
CA PHE A 170 13.92 -3.39 2.19
C PHE A 170 12.68 -2.53 1.96
N HIS A 171 11.58 -3.18 1.60
CA HIS A 171 10.26 -2.61 1.77
C HIS A 171 9.70 -3.08 3.10
N ARG A 172 9.32 -2.14 3.95
CA ARG A 172 8.53 -2.45 5.15
C ARG A 172 7.09 -2.66 4.76
N TRP A 173 6.60 -3.84 5.01
CA TRP A 173 5.22 -4.21 4.82
C TRP A 173 4.46 -4.03 6.12
N TYR A 174 3.23 -3.61 6.00
CA TYR A 174 2.29 -3.46 7.09
C TYR A 174 1.00 -4.18 6.71
N LEU A 175 0.51 -5.00 7.63
CA LEU A 175 -0.81 -5.60 7.59
C LEU A 175 -1.60 -5.07 8.78
N VAL A 176 -2.80 -4.60 8.53
CA VAL A 176 -3.79 -4.34 9.56
C VAL A 176 -5.07 -5.06 9.21
N ARG A 177 -5.62 -5.78 10.20
CA ARG A 177 -6.96 -6.34 10.22
C ARG A 177 -7.78 -5.54 11.21
N ALA A 178 -8.98 -5.14 10.83
CA ALA A 178 -9.88 -4.37 11.68
C ALA A 178 -11.33 -4.80 11.42
N THR A 179 -12.23 -4.51 12.35
CA THR A 179 -13.63 -4.89 12.31
C THR A 179 -14.51 -3.64 12.30
N LYS A 180 -15.55 -3.63 11.48
CA LYS A 180 -16.62 -2.62 11.59
C LYS A 180 -17.47 -2.97 12.81
N PRO A 181 -17.67 -2.06 13.79
CA PRO A 181 -18.50 -2.32 14.98
C PRO A 181 -19.88 -2.87 14.63
N THR A 182 -20.40 -3.72 15.47
CA THR A 182 -21.82 -4.11 15.43
C THR A 182 -22.69 -3.01 16.03
N ILE A 183 -23.98 -3.11 15.84
CA ILE A 183 -24.94 -2.10 16.38
C ILE A 183 -24.89 -2.11 17.92
N ASP A 184 -24.58 -3.25 18.51
CA ASP A 184 -24.50 -3.46 19.96
C ASP A 184 -23.21 -2.93 20.60
N ASP A 185 -22.18 -2.63 19.78
CA ASP A 185 -20.87 -2.14 20.24
C ASP A 185 -20.80 -0.60 20.35
N LYS A 186 -21.91 0.13 20.20
CA LYS A 186 -21.93 1.58 20.38
C LYS A 186 -21.85 1.89 21.87
N PRO A 187 -20.84 2.66 22.34
CA PRO A 187 -20.85 3.21 23.69
C PRO A 187 -22.12 4.08 23.84
N GLU A 188 -22.81 3.93 25.02
CA GLU A 188 -23.89 4.80 25.44
C GLU A 188 -23.47 6.27 25.53
#